data_3b232ed747894022163b45633e713865
#
_entry.id   3b232ed747894022163b45633e713865
#
_cell.length_a   1.000
_cell.length_b   1.000
_cell.length_c   1.000
_cell.angle_alpha   90.00
_cell.angle_beta   90.00
_cell.angle_gamma   90.00
#
_symmetry.space_group_name_H-M   'P 1'
#
loop_
_entity.id
_entity.type
_entity.pdbx_description
1 polymer ?
#
loop_
_entity_poly.entity_id
_entity_poly.type
_entity_poly.pdbx_seq_one_letter_code
_entity_poly.pdbx_strand_id
1 'polypeptide(L)'
;MNKYDFGGKQMKKILLAASEAVPVVKTGGLADVTGALPKYFDKEKYDVRVMLPKYMCMKDEWKEKLQYHTHFYMDLNWRKQYVGVLEMEYDGIKFYFIDNEYYFNGYAPYGDMYADIEKFAFFSKAVLSALPLIDFRPDIIHCHDWQTGLVPIYLDNFRYGNEFYRGIKTVMTIHNLKFQGTWDPKRVRDITGLPQYYFAPDKLEAYKDANYLKGGIVYADRVTTVSNSYAEEIKTPFYGEKLDGLMNARANCLSGIVNGIDYEDYNPLTDNKIERNYDVSNFRKEKIKNKIALQKELGLEENHKTMMIGIVSRLTDQKGFDLIAYVMDELCQDAVQIVALGTGEEQYENMFRHFAWKYPGKVSANIYYSEAMSHKIYASCDAFLMPSLFEPCGLSQLMSLRYGTVPIVRETGGLKDTVEPYNEYEKTGTGFSFMNYNAHEMLATVRYAEQIYYDKKRDWNKIVERAMNKDFSWKNSAKQYEELYEGM
;
A
#
# COMPACT_ATOMS: atom_id res chain seq x y z
N MET A 1 -5.23 41.23 37.87
CA MET A 1 -5.98 39.98 37.98
C MET A 1 -5.49 39.10 36.84
N ASN A 2 -4.54 38.19 37.15
CA ASN A 2 -3.97 37.30 36.16
C ASN A 2 -4.99 36.20 35.80
N LYS A 3 -5.44 36.17 34.54
CA LYS A 3 -6.09 34.99 33.99
C LYS A 3 -5.00 33.96 33.77
N TYR A 4 -5.02 32.87 34.52
CA TYR A 4 -4.24 31.68 34.26
C TYR A 4 -4.72 31.10 32.93
N ASP A 5 -3.86 31.17 31.92
CA ASP A 5 -3.99 30.49 30.67
C ASP A 5 -3.76 29.00 30.97
N PHE A 6 -4.83 28.22 31.01
CA PHE A 6 -4.73 26.77 31.02
C PHE A 6 -4.24 26.40 29.62
N GLY A 7 -2.93 26.13 29.47
CA GLY A 7 -2.30 25.70 28.22
C GLY A 7 -2.93 24.46 27.67
N GLY A 8 -4.01 24.60 26.94
CA GLY A 8 -4.54 23.58 26.05
C GLY A 8 -3.45 23.24 25.02
N LYS A 9 -2.92 22.04 25.02
CA LYS A 9 -1.94 21.60 24.02
C LYS A 9 -2.60 21.80 22.64
N GLN A 10 -2.06 22.71 21.85
CA GLN A 10 -2.60 23.00 20.51
C GLN A 10 -2.52 21.74 19.66
N MET A 11 -3.64 21.34 19.02
CA MET A 11 -3.67 20.19 18.12
C MET A 11 -2.61 20.34 17.03
N LYS A 12 -1.82 19.30 16.79
CA LYS A 12 -0.85 19.26 15.71
C LYS A 12 -1.58 19.03 14.38
N LYS A 13 -1.35 19.89 13.41
CA LYS A 13 -2.00 19.87 12.08
C LYS A 13 -1.17 19.09 11.08
N ILE A 14 -1.74 18.03 10.52
CA ILE A 14 -1.08 17.14 9.57
C ILE A 14 -1.83 17.18 8.25
N LEU A 15 -1.10 17.40 7.15
CA LEU A 15 -1.63 17.23 5.80
C LEU A 15 -1.01 15.98 5.16
N LEU A 16 -1.81 14.98 4.82
CA LEU A 16 -1.39 13.90 3.93
C LEU A 16 -1.59 14.35 2.48
N ALA A 17 -0.51 14.43 1.72
CA ALA A 17 -0.55 14.70 0.29
C ALA A 17 -0.27 13.38 -0.47
N ALA A 18 -1.20 12.95 -1.31
CA ALA A 18 -1.12 11.67 -2.00
C ALA A 18 -1.77 11.72 -3.39
N SER A 19 -1.44 10.74 -4.22
CA SER A 19 -2.07 10.60 -5.53
C SER A 19 -3.38 9.82 -5.50
N GLU A 20 -3.63 9.02 -4.48
CA GLU A 20 -4.83 8.20 -4.34
C GLU A 20 -5.19 7.98 -2.86
N ALA A 21 -6.45 7.74 -2.57
CA ALA A 21 -6.97 7.33 -1.26
C ALA A 21 -8.32 6.61 -1.40
N VAL A 22 -8.51 5.52 -0.63
CA VAL A 22 -9.84 4.92 -0.49
C VAL A 22 -10.77 5.88 0.26
N PRO A 23 -12.08 5.89 -0.06
CA PRO A 23 -12.76 5.07 -1.06
C PRO A 23 -12.81 5.71 -2.45
N VAL A 24 -12.15 6.86 -2.65
CA VAL A 24 -12.33 7.75 -3.79
C VAL A 24 -11.65 7.19 -5.05
N VAL A 25 -10.38 6.83 -4.92
CA VAL A 25 -9.57 6.27 -6.01
C VAL A 25 -8.53 5.31 -5.45
N LYS A 26 -8.40 4.13 -6.06
CA LYS A 26 -7.47 3.09 -5.62
C LYS A 26 -6.89 2.33 -6.81
N THR A 27 -5.57 2.24 -6.83
CA THR A 27 -4.81 1.38 -7.74
C THR A 27 -3.88 0.42 -6.98
N GLY A 28 -3.52 0.75 -5.74
CA GLY A 28 -2.59 -0.01 -4.92
C GLY A 28 -2.73 0.25 -3.43
N GLY A 29 -1.78 -0.28 -2.65
CA GLY A 29 -1.79 -0.17 -1.18
C GLY A 29 -1.59 1.25 -0.65
N LEU A 30 -1.05 2.18 -1.45
CA LEU A 30 -0.94 3.60 -1.09
C LEU A 30 -2.32 4.17 -0.76
N ALA A 31 -3.34 3.84 -1.57
CA ALA A 31 -4.70 4.31 -1.36
C ALA A 31 -5.29 3.82 -0.02
N ASP A 32 -4.98 2.57 0.37
CA ASP A 32 -5.41 2.02 1.67
C ASP A 32 -4.78 2.81 2.82
N VAL A 33 -3.49 3.14 2.72
CA VAL A 33 -2.79 3.93 3.75
C VAL A 33 -3.43 5.31 3.90
N THR A 34 -3.50 6.06 2.82
CA THR A 34 -3.93 7.46 2.85
C THR A 34 -5.42 7.67 3.12
N GLY A 35 -6.24 6.64 2.84
CA GLY A 35 -7.67 6.67 3.14
C GLY A 35 -8.06 6.12 4.51
N ALA A 36 -7.30 5.16 5.04
CA ALA A 36 -7.63 4.52 6.31
C ALA A 36 -6.84 5.08 7.51
N LEU A 37 -5.53 5.26 7.40
CA LEU A 37 -4.66 5.74 8.48
C LEU A 37 -5.18 7.02 9.17
N PRO A 38 -5.69 8.06 8.46
CA PRO A 38 -6.17 9.30 9.08
C PRO A 38 -7.25 9.10 10.13
N LYS A 39 -8.06 8.06 10.01
CA LYS A 39 -9.17 7.78 10.93
C LYS A 39 -8.72 7.35 12.33
N TYR A 40 -7.48 6.83 12.44
CA TYR A 40 -6.95 6.19 13.64
C TYR A 40 -6.03 7.07 14.47
N PHE A 41 -5.74 8.30 14.03
CA PHE A 41 -5.05 9.28 14.86
C PHE A 41 -5.94 9.80 16.00
N ASP A 42 -5.31 10.12 17.12
CA ASP A 42 -5.99 10.75 18.27
C ASP A 42 -6.54 12.12 17.88
N LYS A 43 -7.85 12.21 17.68
CA LYS A 43 -8.55 13.42 17.24
C LYS A 43 -8.49 14.59 18.27
N GLU A 44 -8.11 14.33 19.52
CA GLU A 44 -7.87 15.37 20.49
C GLU A 44 -6.50 16.02 20.36
N LYS A 45 -5.56 15.33 19.70
CA LYS A 45 -4.17 15.79 19.52
C LYS A 45 -3.84 16.19 18.09
N TYR A 46 -4.53 15.62 17.09
CA TYR A 46 -4.21 15.79 15.68
C TYR A 46 -5.41 16.23 14.85
N ASP A 47 -5.25 17.32 14.07
CA ASP A 47 -6.12 17.68 12.94
C ASP A 47 -5.46 17.13 11.67
N VAL A 48 -5.91 15.96 11.22
CA VAL A 48 -5.37 15.26 10.04
C VAL A 48 -6.30 15.48 8.86
N ARG A 49 -5.76 16.01 7.75
CA ARG A 49 -6.48 16.24 6.50
C ARG A 49 -5.75 15.59 5.34
N VAL A 50 -6.48 15.26 4.29
CA VAL A 50 -5.95 14.59 3.09
C VAL A 50 -6.13 15.50 1.88
N MET A 51 -5.13 15.59 1.00
CA MET A 51 -5.22 16.33 -0.26
C MET A 51 -4.84 15.44 -1.44
N LEU A 52 -5.74 15.37 -2.43
CA LEU A 52 -5.69 14.49 -3.59
C LEU A 52 -5.90 15.27 -4.89
N PRO A 53 -5.48 14.75 -6.04
CA PRO A 53 -6.01 15.20 -7.33
C PRO A 53 -7.50 14.82 -7.49
N LYS A 54 -8.28 15.68 -8.12
CA LYS A 54 -9.65 15.37 -8.55
C LYS A 54 -9.60 14.70 -9.92
N TYR A 55 -9.52 13.39 -9.96
CA TYR A 55 -9.50 12.65 -11.22
C TYR A 55 -10.88 12.52 -11.86
N MET A 56 -10.93 12.57 -13.19
CA MET A 56 -12.16 12.30 -13.95
C MET A 56 -12.62 10.84 -13.83
N CYS A 57 -11.70 9.91 -13.60
CA CYS A 57 -11.99 8.49 -13.36
C CYS A 57 -12.59 8.17 -11.98
N MET A 58 -12.73 9.15 -11.09
CA MET A 58 -13.49 8.97 -9.84
C MET A 58 -14.92 8.56 -10.16
N LYS A 59 -15.49 7.67 -9.33
CA LYS A 59 -16.91 7.30 -9.46
C LYS A 59 -17.81 8.52 -9.20
N ASP A 60 -18.94 8.58 -9.90
CA ASP A 60 -19.86 9.71 -9.80
C ASP A 60 -20.42 9.89 -8.39
N GLU A 61 -20.67 8.79 -7.66
CA GLU A 61 -21.08 8.82 -6.24
C GLU A 61 -20.16 9.65 -5.32
N TRP A 62 -18.87 9.75 -5.66
CA TRP A 62 -17.88 10.57 -4.93
C TRP A 62 -17.80 11.98 -5.49
N LYS A 63 -17.89 12.15 -6.82
CA LYS A 63 -17.88 13.48 -7.45
C LYS A 63 -19.06 14.33 -6.98
N GLU A 64 -20.24 13.71 -6.80
CA GLU A 64 -21.46 14.39 -6.34
C GLU A 64 -21.38 14.90 -4.90
N LYS A 65 -20.48 14.33 -4.09
CA LYS A 65 -20.24 14.78 -2.70
C LYS A 65 -19.27 15.95 -2.60
N LEU A 66 -18.55 16.25 -3.68
CA LEU A 66 -17.56 17.32 -3.67
C LEU A 66 -18.23 18.69 -3.61
N GLN A 67 -17.79 19.51 -2.68
CA GLN A 67 -18.21 20.89 -2.53
C GLN A 67 -17.10 21.80 -3.00
N TYR A 68 -17.46 22.81 -3.79
CA TYR A 68 -16.51 23.85 -4.22
C TYR A 68 -16.07 24.68 -3.01
N HIS A 69 -14.76 24.81 -2.83
CA HIS A 69 -14.17 25.63 -1.78
C HIS A 69 -13.65 26.96 -2.34
N THR A 70 -12.68 26.91 -3.26
CA THR A 70 -12.07 28.09 -3.87
C THR A 70 -11.37 27.76 -5.20
N HIS A 71 -10.88 28.78 -5.87
CA HIS A 71 -9.95 28.62 -6.99
C HIS A 71 -8.94 29.75 -7.07
N PHE A 72 -7.84 29.51 -7.74
CA PHE A 72 -6.82 30.49 -8.05
C PHE A 72 -6.04 30.12 -9.31
N TYR A 73 -5.16 30.99 -9.74
CA TYR A 73 -4.23 30.72 -10.83
C TYR A 73 -2.81 30.64 -10.27
N MET A 74 -2.07 29.62 -10.69
CA MET A 74 -0.72 29.34 -10.26
C MET A 74 0.22 29.28 -11.47
N ASP A 75 1.37 29.92 -11.36
CA ASP A 75 2.41 29.80 -12.38
C ASP A 75 3.16 28.48 -12.18
N LEU A 76 3.11 27.59 -13.19
CA LEU A 76 3.99 26.44 -13.29
C LEU A 76 5.07 26.80 -14.32
N ASN A 77 6.14 27.43 -13.87
CA ASN A 77 7.11 28.15 -14.68
C ASN A 77 6.41 29.24 -15.50
N TRP A 78 6.47 29.22 -16.80
CA TRP A 78 5.81 30.15 -17.72
C TRP A 78 4.33 29.81 -17.98
N ARG A 79 3.88 28.62 -17.56
CA ARG A 79 2.48 28.19 -17.72
C ARG A 79 1.61 28.74 -16.60
N LYS A 80 0.59 29.52 -16.93
CA LYS A 80 -0.41 29.94 -15.94
C LYS A 80 -1.55 28.94 -15.89
N GLN A 81 -1.65 28.20 -14.80
CA GLN A 81 -2.59 27.09 -14.64
C GLN A 81 -3.71 27.44 -13.66
N TYR A 82 -4.91 27.04 -14.01
CA TYR A 82 -6.05 27.05 -13.08
C TYR A 82 -5.87 25.99 -12.01
N VAL A 83 -6.21 26.32 -10.77
CA VAL A 83 -6.26 25.41 -9.63
C VAL A 83 -7.60 25.58 -8.93
N GLY A 84 -8.50 24.65 -9.11
CA GLY A 84 -9.71 24.52 -8.30
C GLY A 84 -9.40 23.74 -7.03
N VAL A 85 -10.06 24.09 -5.94
CA VAL A 85 -10.03 23.34 -4.68
C VAL A 85 -11.45 22.98 -4.32
N LEU A 86 -11.72 21.68 -4.26
CA LEU A 86 -12.98 21.13 -3.75
C LEU A 86 -12.70 20.42 -2.44
N GLU A 87 -13.75 20.20 -1.65
CA GLU A 87 -13.64 19.51 -0.37
C GLU A 87 -14.80 18.53 -0.17
N MET A 88 -14.58 17.54 0.66
CA MET A 88 -15.62 16.70 1.25
C MET A 88 -15.18 16.23 2.63
N GLU A 89 -16.13 15.78 3.44
CA GLU A 89 -15.86 15.05 4.67
C GLU A 89 -16.27 13.60 4.50
N TYR A 90 -15.39 12.69 4.92
CA TYR A 90 -15.66 11.27 4.92
C TYR A 90 -15.07 10.62 6.18
N ASP A 91 -15.87 9.87 6.92
CA ASP A 91 -15.51 9.23 8.19
C ASP A 91 -14.88 10.21 9.22
N GLY A 92 -15.33 11.46 9.19
CA GLY A 92 -14.83 12.53 10.08
C GLY A 92 -13.42 13.02 9.72
N ILE A 93 -12.97 12.74 8.50
CA ILE A 93 -11.72 13.27 7.93
C ILE A 93 -12.06 14.23 6.80
N LYS A 94 -11.41 15.40 6.79
CA LYS A 94 -11.53 16.38 5.72
C LYS A 94 -10.60 16.06 4.57
N PHE A 95 -11.18 15.91 3.38
CA PHE A 95 -10.47 15.74 2.13
C PHE A 95 -10.54 16.98 1.28
N TYR A 96 -9.42 17.38 0.69
CA TYR A 96 -9.33 18.40 -0.34
C TYR A 96 -8.95 17.78 -1.68
N PHE A 97 -9.49 18.32 -2.75
CA PHE A 97 -9.26 17.85 -4.11
C PHE A 97 -8.75 19.01 -4.98
N ILE A 98 -7.58 18.83 -5.55
CA ILE A 98 -7.02 19.76 -6.54
C ILE A 98 -7.63 19.45 -7.89
N ASP A 99 -8.38 20.41 -8.40
CA ASP A 99 -9.09 20.32 -9.70
C ASP A 99 -8.33 21.03 -10.80
N ASN A 100 -8.06 20.30 -11.86
CA ASN A 100 -7.63 20.82 -13.15
C ASN A 100 -7.92 19.76 -14.22
N GLU A 101 -8.92 20.01 -15.07
CA GLU A 101 -9.35 19.05 -16.08
C GLU A 101 -8.26 18.73 -17.12
N TYR A 102 -7.34 19.64 -17.39
CA TYR A 102 -6.24 19.37 -18.32
C TYR A 102 -5.30 18.28 -17.81
N TYR A 103 -5.00 18.28 -16.51
CA TYR A 103 -4.07 17.31 -15.93
C TYR A 103 -4.74 16.01 -15.44
N PHE A 104 -6.01 16.07 -15.02
CA PHE A 104 -6.66 14.94 -14.34
C PHE A 104 -7.81 14.30 -15.12
N ASN A 105 -7.89 14.51 -16.43
CA ASN A 105 -8.95 13.99 -17.30
C ASN A 105 -8.74 12.53 -17.77
N GLY A 106 -7.70 11.85 -17.35
CA GLY A 106 -7.42 10.46 -17.74
C GLY A 106 -8.43 9.45 -17.21
N TYR A 107 -8.53 8.31 -17.91
CA TYR A 107 -9.35 7.16 -17.47
C TYR A 107 -8.77 6.41 -16.27
N ALA A 108 -7.54 6.72 -15.88
CA ALA A 108 -6.85 6.18 -14.69
C ALA A 108 -6.01 7.28 -14.04
N PRO A 109 -5.66 7.15 -12.76
CA PRO A 109 -4.80 8.11 -12.06
C PRO A 109 -3.41 8.27 -12.69
N TYR A 110 -2.88 7.18 -13.20
CA TYR A 110 -1.56 7.10 -13.83
C TYR A 110 -1.70 6.74 -15.31
N GLY A 111 -0.79 7.27 -16.10
CA GLY A 111 -0.78 7.08 -17.55
C GLY A 111 0.63 7.02 -18.11
N ASP A 112 0.87 7.76 -19.17
CA ASP A 112 2.19 7.91 -19.76
C ASP A 112 3.08 8.80 -18.88
N MET A 113 4.30 8.36 -18.60
CA MET A 113 5.26 9.06 -17.75
C MET A 113 5.56 10.49 -18.26
N TYR A 114 5.52 10.70 -19.57
CA TYR A 114 5.72 12.02 -20.16
C TYR A 114 4.67 13.05 -19.67
N ALA A 115 3.42 12.65 -19.58
CA ALA A 115 2.32 13.47 -19.06
C ALA A 115 2.30 13.50 -17.55
N ASP A 116 2.58 12.36 -16.89
CA ASP A 116 2.53 12.22 -15.44
C ASP A 116 3.59 13.07 -14.73
N ILE A 117 4.77 13.27 -15.32
CA ILE A 117 5.82 14.16 -14.79
C ILE A 117 5.30 15.61 -14.66
N GLU A 118 4.59 16.15 -15.65
CA GLU A 118 4.03 17.49 -15.57
C GLU A 118 2.81 17.54 -14.63
N LYS A 119 1.94 16.54 -14.73
CA LYS A 119 0.75 16.40 -13.87
C LYS A 119 1.10 16.42 -12.38
N PHE A 120 2.09 15.65 -11.95
CA PHE A 120 2.46 15.57 -10.54
C PHE A 120 3.39 16.70 -10.09
N ALA A 121 4.11 17.36 -11.02
CA ALA A 121 4.75 18.64 -10.71
C ALA A 121 3.71 19.73 -10.42
N PHE A 122 2.65 19.81 -11.25
CA PHE A 122 1.51 20.68 -11.02
C PHE A 122 0.86 20.38 -9.66
N PHE A 123 0.50 19.12 -9.40
CA PHE A 123 -0.13 18.72 -8.15
C PHE A 123 0.72 19.09 -6.94
N SER A 124 2.01 18.74 -6.93
CA SER A 124 2.92 19.05 -5.82
C SER A 124 3.01 20.53 -5.51
N LYS A 125 3.02 21.40 -6.52
CA LYS A 125 3.03 22.87 -6.32
C LYS A 125 1.68 23.36 -5.87
N ALA A 126 0.58 22.84 -6.43
CA ALA A 126 -0.77 23.19 -6.08
C ALA A 126 -1.11 22.88 -4.61
N VAL A 127 -0.63 21.73 -4.09
CA VAL A 127 -0.76 21.37 -2.67
C VAL A 127 -0.30 22.52 -1.77
N LEU A 128 0.89 23.04 -1.99
CA LEU A 128 1.42 24.14 -1.18
C LEU A 128 0.68 25.46 -1.42
N SER A 129 0.42 25.78 -2.68
CA SER A 129 -0.21 27.05 -3.06
C SER A 129 -1.65 27.18 -2.54
N ALA A 130 -2.34 26.07 -2.33
CA ALA A 130 -3.70 26.04 -1.80
C ALA A 130 -3.76 26.32 -0.28
N LEU A 131 -2.72 25.98 0.49
CA LEU A 131 -2.73 26.04 1.96
C LEU A 131 -3.18 27.39 2.54
N PRO A 132 -2.65 28.55 2.09
CA PRO A 132 -3.11 29.84 2.59
C PRO A 132 -4.57 30.17 2.25
N LEU A 133 -5.12 29.56 1.19
CA LEU A 133 -6.46 29.84 0.67
C LEU A 133 -7.54 28.97 1.32
N ILE A 134 -7.15 27.84 1.89
CA ILE A 134 -8.04 26.94 2.64
C ILE A 134 -7.94 27.16 4.16
N ASP A 135 -7.27 28.20 4.59
CA ASP A 135 -7.00 28.55 6.00
C ASP A 135 -6.47 27.36 6.82
N PHE A 136 -5.54 26.61 6.20
CA PHE A 136 -4.91 25.47 6.83
C PHE A 136 -3.39 25.55 6.71
N ARG A 137 -2.74 25.91 7.82
CA ARG A 137 -1.29 25.84 7.93
C ARG A 137 -0.90 24.59 8.71
N PRO A 138 -0.45 23.53 8.01
CA PRO A 138 -0.02 22.32 8.68
C PRO A 138 1.29 22.51 9.44
N ASP A 139 1.49 21.76 10.51
CA ASP A 139 2.79 21.61 11.17
C ASP A 139 3.66 20.61 10.38
N ILE A 140 3.02 19.58 9.80
CA ILE A 140 3.68 18.55 9.02
C ILE A 140 2.90 18.29 7.73
N ILE A 141 3.63 18.23 6.60
CA ILE A 141 3.11 17.69 5.33
C ILE A 141 3.71 16.30 5.15
N HIS A 142 2.85 15.29 5.13
CA HIS A 142 3.22 13.90 4.91
C HIS A 142 2.98 13.53 3.44
N CYS A 143 4.05 13.34 2.70
CA CYS A 143 4.08 13.07 1.27
C CYS A 143 4.19 11.57 1.01
N HIS A 144 3.54 11.08 -0.03
CA HIS A 144 3.48 9.65 -0.37
C HIS A 144 3.95 9.40 -1.79
N ASP A 145 5.04 8.65 -1.95
CA ASP A 145 5.68 8.27 -3.21
C ASP A 145 6.11 9.44 -4.12
N TRP A 146 6.61 9.12 -5.30
CA TRP A 146 7.17 10.08 -6.24
C TRP A 146 6.19 11.16 -6.72
N GLN A 147 4.89 10.85 -6.73
CA GLN A 147 3.83 11.77 -7.15
C GLN A 147 3.77 13.03 -6.29
N THR A 148 4.25 12.94 -5.06
CA THR A 148 4.36 14.07 -4.13
C THR A 148 5.82 14.41 -3.81
N GLY A 149 6.77 13.80 -4.50
CA GLY A 149 8.20 13.97 -4.26
C GLY A 149 8.71 15.40 -4.44
N LEU A 150 8.02 16.23 -5.24
CA LEU A 150 8.37 17.64 -5.40
C LEU A 150 7.83 18.55 -4.27
N VAL A 151 6.91 18.07 -3.42
CA VAL A 151 6.35 18.90 -2.33
C VAL A 151 7.45 19.40 -1.37
N PRO A 152 8.35 18.55 -0.85
CA PRO A 152 9.45 19.01 0.01
C PRO A 152 10.39 20.01 -0.68
N ILE A 153 10.63 19.85 -1.97
CA ILE A 153 11.48 20.75 -2.76
C ILE A 153 10.81 22.12 -2.97
N TYR A 154 9.54 22.11 -3.38
CA TYR A 154 8.79 23.35 -3.51
C TYR A 154 8.63 24.07 -2.16
N LEU A 155 8.45 23.31 -1.07
CA LEU A 155 8.40 23.88 0.27
C LEU A 155 9.70 24.58 0.65
N ASP A 156 10.86 23.95 0.34
CA ASP A 156 12.16 24.59 0.54
C ASP A 156 12.26 25.91 -0.24
N ASN A 157 11.84 25.90 -1.50
CA ASN A 157 11.82 27.11 -2.34
C ASN A 157 10.83 28.17 -1.81
N PHE A 158 9.62 27.77 -1.35
CA PHE A 158 8.58 28.69 -0.87
C PHE A 158 8.92 29.36 0.47
N ARG A 159 9.77 28.72 1.28
CA ARG A 159 10.24 29.31 2.56
C ARG A 159 11.05 30.59 2.36
N TYR A 160 11.65 30.78 1.18
CA TYR A 160 12.34 32.02 0.86
C TYR A 160 11.34 33.16 0.66
N GLY A 161 11.30 34.08 1.65
CA GLY A 161 10.48 35.27 1.56
C GLY A 161 8.98 35.13 1.93
N ASN A 162 8.55 33.92 2.39
CA ASN A 162 7.17 33.71 2.81
C ASN A 162 7.08 33.04 4.19
N GLU A 163 6.70 33.82 5.20
CA GLU A 163 6.57 33.37 6.59
C GLU A 163 5.55 32.26 6.80
N PHE A 164 4.52 32.17 5.94
CA PHE A 164 3.50 31.13 6.06
C PHE A 164 4.11 29.72 6.05
N TYR A 165 5.14 29.48 5.22
CA TYR A 165 5.74 28.15 5.04
C TYR A 165 6.92 27.88 5.99
N ARG A 166 7.37 28.89 6.74
CA ARG A 166 8.51 28.73 7.66
C ARG A 166 8.14 27.80 8.81
N GLY A 167 9.00 26.80 9.08
CA GLY A 167 8.82 25.83 10.16
C GLY A 167 7.89 24.66 9.86
N ILE A 168 7.19 24.63 8.71
CA ILE A 168 6.46 23.44 8.28
C ILE A 168 7.46 22.30 8.04
N LYS A 169 7.21 21.13 8.62
CA LYS A 169 8.03 19.92 8.48
C LYS A 169 7.49 19.00 7.39
N THR A 170 8.32 18.07 6.91
CA THR A 170 7.91 17.10 5.90
C THR A 170 8.30 15.68 6.27
N VAL A 171 7.39 14.74 6.00
CA VAL A 171 7.65 13.29 5.99
C VAL A 171 7.49 12.80 4.57
N MET A 172 8.39 11.93 4.12
CA MET A 172 8.30 11.26 2.81
C MET A 172 8.16 9.76 3.02
N THR A 173 6.99 9.20 2.70
CA THR A 173 6.77 7.74 2.75
C THR A 173 7.00 7.11 1.39
N ILE A 174 7.85 6.10 1.36
CA ILE A 174 8.16 5.25 0.20
C ILE A 174 7.31 3.99 0.30
N HIS A 175 6.29 3.86 -0.56
CA HIS A 175 5.50 2.64 -0.65
C HIS A 175 6.16 1.60 -1.56
N ASN A 176 6.81 2.04 -2.64
CA ASN A 176 7.58 1.18 -3.52
C ASN A 176 8.69 1.97 -4.22
N LEU A 177 9.93 1.71 -3.83
CA LEU A 177 11.11 2.42 -4.34
C LEU A 177 11.37 2.20 -5.85
N LYS A 178 10.77 1.17 -6.45
CA LYS A 178 10.85 0.90 -7.88
C LYS A 178 10.28 2.04 -8.73
N PHE A 179 9.27 2.76 -8.21
CA PHE A 179 8.63 3.86 -8.92
C PHE A 179 9.17 5.20 -8.42
N GLN A 180 9.91 5.92 -9.28
CA GLN A 180 10.70 7.07 -8.86
C GLN A 180 10.31 8.40 -9.51
N GLY A 181 9.55 8.38 -10.61
CA GLY A 181 9.19 9.60 -11.35
C GLY A 181 10.44 10.26 -11.94
N THR A 182 11.08 9.59 -12.91
CA THR A 182 12.32 10.05 -13.57
C THR A 182 12.05 10.57 -14.96
N TRP A 183 12.69 11.69 -15.32
CA TRP A 183 12.63 12.25 -16.65
C TRP A 183 13.79 13.19 -16.95
N ASP A 184 13.92 13.59 -18.23
CA ASP A 184 14.92 14.54 -18.71
C ASP A 184 14.96 15.83 -17.86
N PRO A 185 16.14 16.25 -17.34
CA PRO A 185 16.22 17.39 -16.42
C PRO A 185 15.86 18.74 -17.07
N LYS A 186 16.09 18.91 -18.38
CA LYS A 186 15.75 20.16 -19.08
C LYS A 186 14.23 20.33 -19.13
N ARG A 187 13.51 19.21 -19.45
CA ARG A 187 12.06 19.21 -19.46
C ARG A 187 11.49 19.42 -18.06
N VAL A 188 12.02 18.72 -17.05
CA VAL A 188 11.57 18.89 -15.65
C VAL A 188 11.79 20.33 -15.19
N ARG A 189 12.91 20.93 -15.54
CA ARG A 189 13.20 22.34 -15.23
C ARG A 189 12.23 23.29 -15.94
N ASP A 190 11.95 23.05 -17.23
CA ASP A 190 10.94 23.82 -17.99
C ASP A 190 9.54 23.70 -17.38
N ILE A 191 9.16 22.53 -16.88
CA ILE A 191 7.88 22.31 -16.21
C ILE A 191 7.84 23.02 -14.86
N THR A 192 8.82 22.75 -14.00
CA THR A 192 8.77 23.14 -12.58
C THR A 192 9.10 24.59 -12.30
N GLY A 193 9.93 25.21 -13.17
CA GLY A 193 10.51 26.53 -12.92
C GLY A 193 11.50 26.58 -11.76
N LEU A 194 11.91 25.42 -11.25
CA LEU A 194 12.90 25.37 -10.17
C LEU A 194 14.28 25.86 -10.66
N PRO A 195 15.02 26.62 -9.83
CA PRO A 195 16.39 27.02 -10.13
C PRO A 195 17.31 25.83 -10.41
N GLN A 196 18.33 26.07 -11.25
CA GLN A 196 19.36 25.04 -11.62
C GLN A 196 19.98 24.38 -10.39
N TYR A 197 20.06 25.08 -9.27
CA TYR A 197 20.59 24.60 -8.00
C TYR A 197 19.93 23.29 -7.52
N TYR A 198 18.62 23.11 -7.78
CA TYR A 198 17.90 21.88 -7.39
C TYR A 198 18.23 20.66 -8.28
N PHE A 199 18.87 20.85 -9.42
CA PHE A 199 19.23 19.79 -10.37
C PHE A 199 20.66 19.28 -10.20
N ALA A 200 21.24 19.44 -9.02
CA ALA A 200 22.57 18.92 -8.70
C ALA A 200 22.51 17.41 -8.31
N PRO A 201 23.64 16.68 -8.42
CA PRO A 201 23.72 15.24 -8.10
C PRO A 201 23.38 14.89 -6.66
N ASP A 202 23.55 15.81 -5.72
CA ASP A 202 23.17 15.68 -4.31
C ASP A 202 21.68 16.02 -4.04
N LYS A 203 20.90 16.33 -5.07
CA LYS A 203 19.51 16.78 -5.00
C LYS A 203 18.60 15.96 -5.93
N LEU A 204 18.00 16.60 -6.96
CA LEU A 204 17.06 15.97 -7.89
C LEU A 204 17.76 15.04 -8.91
N GLU A 205 19.01 15.34 -9.31
CA GLU A 205 19.65 14.55 -10.36
C GLU A 205 19.97 13.15 -9.88
N ALA A 206 19.64 12.15 -10.68
CA ALA A 206 20.01 10.75 -10.52
C ALA A 206 20.30 10.13 -11.89
N TYR A 207 21.53 9.69 -12.11
CA TYR A 207 21.96 9.01 -13.36
C TYR A 207 21.64 9.81 -14.62
N LYS A 208 21.84 11.13 -14.58
CA LYS A 208 21.59 12.13 -15.62
C LYS A 208 20.11 12.51 -15.82
N ASP A 209 19.18 11.88 -15.11
CA ASP A 209 17.76 12.25 -15.08
C ASP A 209 17.40 13.06 -13.82
N ALA A 210 16.33 13.82 -13.88
CA ALA A 210 15.68 14.36 -12.69
C ALA A 210 14.77 13.29 -12.09
N ASN A 211 14.85 13.09 -10.77
CA ASN A 211 14.16 12.04 -10.04
C ASN A 211 13.34 12.65 -8.89
N TYR A 212 12.01 12.61 -9.01
CA TYR A 212 11.11 13.25 -8.04
C TYR A 212 11.17 12.60 -6.67
N LEU A 213 11.19 11.26 -6.61
CA LEU A 213 11.28 10.54 -5.33
C LEU A 213 12.59 10.84 -4.63
N LYS A 214 13.72 10.81 -5.36
CA LYS A 214 15.02 11.20 -4.82
C LYS A 214 14.98 12.58 -4.20
N GLY A 215 14.43 13.57 -4.94
CA GLY A 215 14.31 14.92 -4.44
C GLY A 215 13.46 14.99 -3.16
N GLY A 216 12.34 14.29 -3.12
CA GLY A 216 11.50 14.18 -1.93
C GLY A 216 12.26 13.60 -0.72
N ILE A 217 13.03 12.52 -0.94
CA ILE A 217 13.86 11.89 0.10
C ILE A 217 14.97 12.83 0.59
N VAL A 218 15.62 13.56 -0.30
CA VAL A 218 16.71 14.50 0.07
C VAL A 218 16.20 15.64 0.92
N TYR A 219 15.05 16.21 0.58
CA TYR A 219 14.51 17.42 1.22
C TYR A 219 13.55 17.16 2.38
N ALA A 220 13.07 15.92 2.59
CA ALA A 220 12.21 15.61 3.72
C ALA A 220 12.95 15.64 5.07
N ASP A 221 12.27 16.06 6.13
CA ASP A 221 12.80 16.02 7.51
C ASP A 221 12.88 14.57 8.02
N ARG A 222 11.92 13.72 7.65
CA ARG A 222 11.88 12.28 7.94
C ARG A 222 11.52 11.50 6.68
N VAL A 223 12.05 10.29 6.58
CA VAL A 223 11.72 9.33 5.52
C VAL A 223 11.16 8.08 6.18
N THR A 224 10.06 7.59 5.67
CA THR A 224 9.49 6.31 6.14
C THR A 224 9.29 5.37 4.97
N THR A 225 9.25 4.09 5.28
CA THR A 225 8.76 3.06 4.38
C THR A 225 7.85 2.09 5.12
N VAL A 226 7.25 1.16 4.42
CA VAL A 226 6.08 0.43 4.86
C VAL A 226 6.38 -0.91 5.55
N SER A 227 7.65 -1.15 5.94
CA SER A 227 8.05 -2.24 6.85
C SER A 227 9.48 -2.05 7.33
N ASN A 228 9.83 -2.66 8.48
CA ASN A 228 11.19 -2.57 9.03
C ASN A 228 12.19 -3.31 8.15
N SER A 229 11.86 -4.52 7.71
CA SER A 229 12.72 -5.29 6.80
C SER A 229 12.94 -4.57 5.49
N TYR A 230 11.91 -3.96 4.90
CA TYR A 230 12.08 -3.19 3.67
C TYR A 230 12.95 -1.94 3.86
N ALA A 231 12.88 -1.28 5.02
CA ALA A 231 13.78 -0.17 5.34
C ALA A 231 15.27 -0.59 5.35
N GLU A 232 15.57 -1.83 5.71
CA GLU A 232 16.91 -2.39 5.62
C GLU A 232 17.25 -2.87 4.20
N GLU A 233 16.32 -3.52 3.53
CA GLU A 233 16.49 -4.04 2.16
C GLU A 233 16.84 -2.93 1.16
N ILE A 234 16.12 -1.78 1.18
CA ILE A 234 16.34 -0.67 0.24
C ILE A 234 17.69 0.04 0.42
N LYS A 235 18.43 -0.25 1.49
CA LYS A 235 19.82 0.19 1.68
C LYS A 235 20.83 -0.70 0.96
N THR A 236 20.38 -1.81 0.35
CA THR A 236 21.25 -2.74 -0.38
C THR A 236 21.15 -2.53 -1.90
N PRO A 237 22.19 -2.83 -2.68
CA PRO A 237 22.16 -2.63 -4.13
C PRO A 237 21.03 -3.37 -4.85
N PHE A 238 20.63 -4.55 -4.37
CA PHE A 238 19.60 -5.35 -5.02
C PHE A 238 18.21 -4.73 -4.89
N TYR A 239 17.85 -4.23 -3.70
CA TYR A 239 16.50 -3.67 -3.45
C TYR A 239 16.47 -2.14 -3.53
N GLY A 240 17.63 -1.49 -3.57
CA GLY A 240 17.74 -0.02 -3.51
C GLY A 240 17.41 0.69 -4.82
N GLU A 241 17.13 -0.04 -5.91
CA GLU A 241 16.71 0.54 -7.20
C GLU A 241 17.61 1.72 -7.65
N LYS A 242 18.94 1.54 -7.47
CA LYS A 242 19.99 2.54 -7.70
C LYS A 242 19.97 3.74 -6.72
N LEU A 243 19.16 3.72 -5.67
CA LEU A 243 19.13 4.74 -4.61
C LEU A 243 19.67 4.22 -3.27
N ASP A 244 20.25 3.02 -3.22
CA ASP A 244 20.83 2.40 -2.02
C ASP A 244 21.85 3.30 -1.32
N GLY A 245 22.71 4.00 -2.07
CA GLY A 245 23.63 5.00 -1.53
C GLY A 245 22.92 6.17 -0.84
N LEU A 246 21.80 6.66 -1.41
CA LEU A 246 20.97 7.68 -0.80
C LEU A 246 20.28 7.14 0.46
N MET A 247 19.73 5.93 0.42
CA MET A 247 19.07 5.31 1.58
C MET A 247 20.05 5.15 2.75
N ASN A 248 21.28 4.75 2.48
CA ASN A 248 22.34 4.70 3.48
C ASN A 248 22.70 6.10 4.02
N ALA A 249 22.82 7.11 3.16
CA ALA A 249 23.10 8.49 3.58
C ALA A 249 21.95 9.09 4.43
N ARG A 250 20.72 8.60 4.25
CA ARG A 250 19.53 9.04 4.98
C ARG A 250 19.11 8.07 6.10
N ALA A 251 19.95 7.09 6.45
CA ALA A 251 19.60 6.07 7.44
C ALA A 251 19.17 6.62 8.82
N ASN A 252 19.74 7.78 9.23
CA ASN A 252 19.39 8.41 10.52
C ASN A 252 17.95 8.93 10.60
N CYS A 253 17.29 9.14 9.47
CA CYS A 253 15.92 9.65 9.40
C CYS A 253 14.99 8.71 8.65
N LEU A 254 15.48 7.51 8.26
CA LEU A 254 14.70 6.44 7.64
C LEU A 254 14.16 5.50 8.73
N SER A 255 12.88 5.21 8.69
CA SER A 255 12.24 4.22 9.57
C SER A 255 11.19 3.40 8.79
N GLY A 256 11.02 2.13 9.19
CA GLY A 256 9.95 1.27 8.69
C GLY A 256 8.74 1.33 9.61
N ILE A 257 7.55 1.49 9.05
CA ILE A 257 6.28 1.42 9.78
C ILE A 257 5.35 0.49 8.99
N VAL A 258 5.02 -0.67 9.57
CA VAL A 258 4.16 -1.66 8.91
C VAL A 258 2.76 -1.09 8.74
N ASN A 259 2.19 -1.23 7.54
CA ASN A 259 0.81 -0.83 7.28
C ASN A 259 -0.18 -1.69 8.06
N GLY A 260 -1.31 -1.11 8.41
CA GLY A 260 -2.46 -1.84 8.93
C GLY A 260 -3.44 -2.27 7.83
N ILE A 261 -4.50 -2.93 8.26
CA ILE A 261 -5.71 -3.15 7.45
C ILE A 261 -6.93 -2.60 8.20
N ASP A 262 -7.97 -2.25 7.45
CA ASP A 262 -9.21 -1.78 8.03
C ASP A 262 -10.03 -2.96 8.58
N TYR A 263 -10.22 -3.01 9.91
CA TYR A 263 -10.97 -4.07 10.58
C TYR A 263 -12.49 -3.88 10.51
N GLU A 264 -12.98 -2.77 9.96
CA GLU A 264 -14.40 -2.62 9.63
C GLU A 264 -14.71 -3.34 8.32
N ASP A 265 -13.84 -3.22 7.33
CA ASP A 265 -13.99 -3.87 6.01
C ASP A 265 -13.50 -5.34 6.02
N TYR A 266 -12.33 -5.60 6.66
CA TYR A 266 -11.75 -6.94 6.75
C TYR A 266 -12.01 -7.59 8.11
N ASN A 267 -13.25 -8.01 8.35
CA ASN A 267 -13.65 -8.67 9.58
C ASN A 267 -14.55 -9.88 9.30
N PRO A 268 -14.05 -11.12 9.44
CA PRO A 268 -14.85 -12.31 9.12
C PRO A 268 -16.11 -12.45 9.97
N LEU A 269 -16.22 -11.77 11.12
CA LEU A 269 -17.42 -11.78 11.95
C LEU A 269 -18.57 -10.98 11.34
N THR A 270 -18.29 -9.90 10.62
CA THR A 270 -19.30 -8.95 10.11
C THR A 270 -19.29 -8.80 8.58
N ASP A 271 -18.39 -9.46 7.89
CA ASP A 271 -18.22 -9.37 6.44
C ASP A 271 -19.45 -9.92 5.69
N ASN A 272 -20.13 -9.07 4.95
CA ASN A 272 -21.31 -9.43 4.17
C ASN A 272 -21.00 -10.02 2.77
N LYS A 273 -19.72 -10.07 2.40
CA LYS A 273 -19.24 -10.61 1.11
C LYS A 273 -18.98 -12.11 1.17
N ILE A 274 -18.98 -12.72 2.37
CA ILE A 274 -18.68 -14.15 2.58
C ILE A 274 -19.93 -14.97 2.88
N GLU A 275 -19.88 -16.29 2.65
CA GLU A 275 -21.03 -17.18 2.81
C GLU A 275 -21.46 -17.33 4.29
N ARG A 276 -20.49 -17.44 5.20
CA ARG A 276 -20.70 -17.60 6.64
C ARG A 276 -19.74 -16.75 7.44
N ASN A 277 -20.27 -15.95 8.31
CA ASN A 277 -19.48 -15.18 9.26
C ASN A 277 -18.91 -16.07 10.36
N TYR A 278 -17.73 -15.71 10.85
CA TYR A 278 -17.05 -16.46 11.90
C TYR A 278 -16.03 -15.59 12.65
N ASP A 279 -15.61 -16.12 13.77
CA ASP A 279 -14.49 -15.61 14.57
C ASP A 279 -13.54 -16.75 15.01
N VAL A 280 -12.58 -16.44 15.87
CA VAL A 280 -11.60 -17.41 16.40
C VAL A 280 -12.25 -18.54 17.19
N SER A 281 -13.46 -18.38 17.71
CA SER A 281 -14.16 -19.41 18.50
C SER A 281 -14.81 -20.50 17.63
N ASN A 282 -15.24 -20.16 16.42
CA ASN A 282 -16.05 -21.04 15.57
C ASN A 282 -15.49 -21.27 14.15
N PHE A 283 -14.32 -20.71 13.80
CA PHE A 283 -13.75 -20.79 12.44
C PHE A 283 -13.62 -22.23 11.92
N ARG A 284 -13.33 -23.20 12.80
CA ARG A 284 -13.16 -24.61 12.43
C ARG A 284 -14.36 -25.20 11.71
N LYS A 285 -15.56 -24.72 12.05
CA LYS A 285 -16.83 -25.14 11.45
C LYS A 285 -17.26 -24.26 10.30
N GLU A 286 -17.15 -22.93 10.48
CA GLU A 286 -17.74 -22.00 9.54
C GLU A 286 -16.85 -21.79 8.29
N LYS A 287 -15.49 -21.85 8.40
CA LYS A 287 -14.62 -21.85 7.22
C LYS A 287 -14.85 -23.03 6.28
N ILE A 288 -15.26 -24.19 6.81
CA ILE A 288 -15.63 -25.35 5.98
C ILE A 288 -16.80 -25.01 5.07
N LYS A 289 -17.80 -24.28 5.57
CA LYS A 289 -18.97 -23.88 4.77
C LYS A 289 -18.60 -22.86 3.70
N ASN A 290 -17.77 -21.88 4.04
CA ASN A 290 -17.20 -20.92 3.08
C ASN A 290 -16.42 -21.66 1.98
N LYS A 291 -15.60 -22.63 2.37
CA LYS A 291 -14.79 -23.43 1.43
C LYS A 291 -15.64 -24.20 0.43
N ILE A 292 -16.64 -24.95 0.91
CA ILE A 292 -17.55 -25.72 0.04
C ILE A 292 -18.32 -24.79 -0.90
N ALA A 293 -18.81 -23.65 -0.39
CA ALA A 293 -19.50 -22.66 -1.21
C ALA A 293 -18.59 -22.13 -2.33
N LEU A 294 -17.33 -21.81 -2.03
CA LEU A 294 -16.37 -21.33 -3.02
C LEU A 294 -15.98 -22.42 -4.02
N GLN A 295 -15.75 -23.67 -3.57
CA GLN A 295 -15.49 -24.81 -4.47
C GLN A 295 -16.63 -24.97 -5.49
N LYS A 296 -17.87 -24.93 -5.03
CA LYS A 296 -19.05 -25.01 -5.88
C LYS A 296 -19.15 -23.83 -6.86
N GLU A 297 -18.95 -22.60 -6.39
CA GLU A 297 -19.01 -21.37 -7.21
C GLU A 297 -17.96 -21.41 -8.34
N LEU A 298 -16.78 -21.95 -8.05
CA LEU A 298 -15.64 -21.99 -8.98
C LEU A 298 -15.54 -23.31 -9.80
N GLY A 299 -16.47 -24.24 -9.63
CA GLY A 299 -16.45 -25.54 -10.32
C GLY A 299 -15.28 -26.44 -9.90
N LEU A 300 -14.77 -26.28 -8.69
CA LEU A 300 -13.77 -27.16 -8.11
C LEU A 300 -14.43 -28.42 -7.52
N GLU A 301 -13.63 -29.49 -7.30
CA GLU A 301 -14.11 -30.67 -6.58
C GLU A 301 -14.54 -30.29 -5.15
N GLU A 302 -15.80 -30.56 -4.80
CA GLU A 302 -16.35 -30.25 -3.48
C GLU A 302 -15.81 -31.23 -2.43
N ASN A 303 -14.72 -30.86 -1.79
CA ASN A 303 -14.07 -31.66 -0.74
C ASN A 303 -13.48 -30.75 0.34
N HIS A 304 -14.15 -30.66 1.48
CA HIS A 304 -13.69 -29.85 2.60
C HIS A 304 -12.34 -30.29 3.21
N LYS A 305 -11.90 -31.51 2.95
CA LYS A 305 -10.65 -32.04 3.47
C LYS A 305 -9.44 -31.67 2.61
N THR A 306 -9.62 -31.46 1.30
CA THR A 306 -8.53 -31.04 0.40
C THR A 306 -8.03 -29.66 0.79
N MET A 307 -6.72 -29.50 0.99
CA MET A 307 -6.12 -28.18 1.28
C MET A 307 -6.34 -27.24 0.09
N MET A 308 -6.90 -26.06 0.34
CA MET A 308 -7.13 -25.04 -0.68
C MET A 308 -6.15 -23.87 -0.49
N ILE A 309 -5.39 -23.55 -1.53
CA ILE A 309 -4.41 -22.46 -1.54
C ILE A 309 -4.95 -21.31 -2.37
N GLY A 310 -5.08 -20.14 -1.73
CA GLY A 310 -5.50 -18.89 -2.36
C GLY A 310 -4.31 -18.05 -2.84
N ILE A 311 -4.49 -17.36 -3.95
CA ILE A 311 -3.57 -16.38 -4.52
C ILE A 311 -4.41 -15.18 -4.96
N VAL A 312 -4.18 -14.01 -4.37
CA VAL A 312 -4.87 -12.76 -4.74
C VAL A 312 -3.83 -11.66 -4.94
N SER A 313 -3.56 -11.28 -6.19
CA SER A 313 -2.52 -10.32 -6.49
C SER A 313 -2.62 -9.77 -7.91
N ARG A 314 -1.91 -8.66 -8.18
CA ARG A 314 -1.54 -8.30 -9.56
C ARG A 314 -0.59 -9.36 -10.10
N LEU A 315 -0.84 -9.87 -11.30
CA LEU A 315 -0.05 -10.93 -11.92
C LEU A 315 1.19 -10.34 -12.61
N THR A 316 2.24 -10.07 -11.84
CA THR A 316 3.49 -9.44 -12.31
C THR A 316 4.71 -10.20 -11.80
N ASP A 317 5.88 -9.99 -12.44
CA ASP A 317 7.15 -10.59 -12.04
C ASP A 317 7.49 -10.36 -10.56
N GLN A 318 7.16 -9.17 -10.03
CA GLN A 318 7.37 -8.83 -8.62
C GLN A 318 6.77 -9.87 -7.67
N LYS A 319 5.68 -10.50 -8.06
CA LYS A 319 4.90 -11.40 -7.18
C LYS A 319 5.35 -12.86 -7.21
N GLY A 320 6.40 -13.18 -7.98
CA GLY A 320 7.03 -14.51 -7.98
C GLY A 320 6.23 -15.59 -8.72
N PHE A 321 5.43 -15.20 -9.72
CA PHE A 321 4.65 -16.14 -10.50
C PHE A 321 5.51 -17.02 -11.41
N ASP A 322 6.73 -16.64 -11.74
CA ASP A 322 7.73 -17.47 -12.39
C ASP A 322 8.11 -18.71 -11.54
N LEU A 323 8.23 -18.53 -10.21
CA LEU A 323 8.46 -19.66 -9.30
C LEU A 323 7.28 -20.63 -9.30
N ILE A 324 6.04 -20.08 -9.27
CA ILE A 324 4.83 -20.91 -9.32
C ILE A 324 4.75 -21.63 -10.67
N ALA A 325 4.97 -20.92 -11.78
CA ALA A 325 4.93 -21.52 -13.13
C ALA A 325 5.91 -22.69 -13.29
N TYR A 326 7.10 -22.56 -12.70
CA TYR A 326 8.14 -23.58 -12.79
C TYR A 326 7.76 -24.91 -12.12
N VAL A 327 7.02 -24.88 -11.00
CA VAL A 327 6.64 -26.08 -10.22
C VAL A 327 5.15 -26.37 -10.24
N MET A 328 4.38 -25.72 -11.10
CA MET A 328 2.91 -25.82 -11.06
C MET A 328 2.41 -27.24 -11.37
N ASP A 329 3.06 -27.94 -12.29
CA ASP A 329 2.72 -29.35 -12.57
C ASP A 329 2.97 -30.27 -11.36
N GLU A 330 4.07 -30.06 -10.63
CA GLU A 330 4.38 -30.80 -9.41
C GLU A 330 3.38 -30.49 -8.31
N LEU A 331 3.09 -29.21 -8.10
CA LEU A 331 2.11 -28.76 -7.13
C LEU A 331 0.71 -29.32 -7.42
N CYS A 332 0.35 -29.44 -8.69
CA CYS A 332 -0.92 -30.07 -9.09
C CYS A 332 -0.96 -31.62 -8.91
N GLN A 333 0.15 -32.27 -8.65
CA GLN A 333 0.15 -33.69 -8.24
C GLN A 333 -0.13 -33.85 -6.73
N ASP A 334 0.17 -32.84 -5.92
CA ASP A 334 -0.05 -32.87 -4.48
C ASP A 334 -1.56 -32.78 -4.13
N ALA A 335 -1.95 -33.07 -2.89
CA ALA A 335 -3.35 -33.09 -2.46
C ALA A 335 -3.88 -31.69 -2.17
N VAL A 336 -3.74 -30.77 -3.12
CA VAL A 336 -4.13 -29.36 -2.98
C VAL A 336 -5.08 -28.90 -4.09
N GLN A 337 -5.85 -27.86 -3.82
CA GLN A 337 -6.57 -27.06 -4.80
C GLN A 337 -5.97 -25.66 -4.83
N ILE A 338 -5.97 -24.99 -5.98
CA ILE A 338 -5.40 -23.66 -6.18
C ILE A 338 -6.46 -22.73 -6.73
N VAL A 339 -6.65 -21.59 -6.08
CA VAL A 339 -7.56 -20.53 -6.50
C VAL A 339 -6.76 -19.24 -6.71
N ALA A 340 -6.61 -18.84 -7.97
CA ALA A 340 -5.93 -17.59 -8.32
C ALA A 340 -6.94 -16.51 -8.72
N LEU A 341 -6.78 -15.30 -8.20
CA LEU A 341 -7.54 -14.09 -8.54
C LEU A 341 -6.59 -12.94 -8.85
N GLY A 342 -6.74 -12.34 -10.00
CA GLY A 342 -6.00 -11.14 -10.38
C GLY A 342 -5.87 -10.94 -11.88
N THR A 343 -5.32 -9.80 -12.26
CA THR A 343 -4.96 -9.44 -13.63
C THR A 343 -3.53 -8.90 -13.68
N GLY A 344 -2.90 -8.93 -14.85
CA GLY A 344 -1.56 -8.37 -15.01
C GLY A 344 -0.89 -8.73 -16.31
N GLU A 345 0.28 -9.32 -16.25
CA GLU A 345 1.05 -9.72 -17.43
C GLU A 345 0.44 -10.94 -18.10
N GLU A 346 0.26 -10.86 -19.41
CA GLU A 346 -0.42 -11.87 -20.22
C GLU A 346 0.19 -13.29 -20.02
N GLN A 347 1.50 -13.38 -19.84
CA GLN A 347 2.18 -14.65 -19.60
C GLN A 347 1.65 -15.38 -18.35
N TYR A 348 1.40 -14.66 -17.25
CA TYR A 348 0.89 -15.23 -16.00
C TYR A 348 -0.61 -15.48 -16.04
N GLU A 349 -1.36 -14.62 -16.70
CA GLU A 349 -2.79 -14.85 -16.95
C GLU A 349 -2.98 -16.15 -17.76
N ASN A 350 -2.22 -16.31 -18.84
CA ASN A 350 -2.28 -17.50 -19.70
C ASN A 350 -1.77 -18.75 -18.98
N MET A 351 -0.76 -18.64 -18.13
CA MET A 351 -0.29 -19.73 -17.28
C MET A 351 -1.43 -20.25 -16.39
N PHE A 352 -2.12 -19.40 -15.66
CA PHE A 352 -3.24 -19.86 -14.80
C PHE A 352 -4.42 -20.42 -15.62
N ARG A 353 -4.77 -19.81 -16.75
CA ARG A 353 -5.81 -20.36 -17.67
C ARG A 353 -5.43 -21.75 -18.18
N HIS A 354 -4.16 -21.94 -18.55
CA HIS A 354 -3.65 -23.24 -19.00
C HIS A 354 -3.77 -24.31 -17.90
N PHE A 355 -3.34 -24.01 -16.68
CA PHE A 355 -3.40 -24.98 -15.58
C PHE A 355 -4.84 -25.24 -15.10
N ALA A 356 -5.73 -24.29 -15.16
CA ALA A 356 -7.17 -24.51 -14.91
C ALA A 356 -7.78 -25.43 -15.95
N TRP A 357 -7.38 -25.30 -17.22
CA TRP A 357 -7.79 -26.22 -18.29
C TRP A 357 -7.17 -27.63 -18.11
N LYS A 358 -5.90 -27.72 -17.76
CA LYS A 358 -5.15 -28.96 -17.61
C LYS A 358 -5.60 -29.80 -16.39
N TYR A 359 -5.97 -29.12 -15.31
CA TYR A 359 -6.37 -29.73 -14.05
C TYR A 359 -7.78 -29.21 -13.60
N PRO A 360 -8.84 -29.57 -14.35
CA PRO A 360 -10.21 -29.17 -14.02
C PRO A 360 -10.62 -29.73 -12.65
N GLY A 361 -11.37 -28.94 -11.88
CA GLY A 361 -11.77 -29.29 -10.51
C GLY A 361 -10.68 -29.11 -9.44
N LYS A 362 -9.44 -28.81 -9.84
CA LYS A 362 -8.29 -28.65 -8.95
C LYS A 362 -7.72 -27.21 -8.98
N VAL A 363 -7.68 -26.58 -10.15
CA VAL A 363 -7.18 -25.21 -10.33
C VAL A 363 -8.31 -24.32 -10.86
N SER A 364 -8.49 -23.16 -10.22
CA SER A 364 -9.40 -22.11 -10.69
C SER A 364 -8.63 -20.84 -11.00
N ALA A 365 -8.77 -20.33 -12.22
CA ALA A 365 -8.16 -19.10 -12.72
C ALA A 365 -9.21 -18.00 -12.87
N ASN A 366 -9.20 -17.01 -11.96
CA ASN A 366 -10.13 -15.91 -11.94
C ASN A 366 -9.39 -14.65 -12.41
N ILE A 367 -9.34 -14.45 -13.73
CA ILE A 367 -8.54 -13.39 -14.37
C ILE A 367 -9.39 -12.12 -14.52
N TYR A 368 -9.68 -11.52 -13.38
CA TYR A 368 -10.38 -10.24 -13.25
C TYR A 368 -10.10 -9.62 -11.88
N TYR A 369 -10.44 -8.35 -11.72
CA TYR A 369 -10.45 -7.67 -10.43
C TYR A 369 -11.82 -7.84 -9.75
N SER A 370 -11.82 -8.35 -8.52
CA SER A 370 -13.04 -8.43 -7.70
C SER A 370 -12.68 -8.41 -6.22
N GLU A 371 -13.07 -7.34 -5.54
CA GLU A 371 -12.93 -7.23 -4.10
C GLU A 371 -13.79 -8.30 -3.38
N ALA A 372 -15.03 -8.48 -3.79
CA ALA A 372 -15.93 -9.49 -3.20
C ALA A 372 -15.36 -10.91 -3.30
N MET A 373 -14.76 -11.27 -4.47
CA MET A 373 -14.12 -12.58 -4.64
C MET A 373 -12.87 -12.71 -3.77
N SER A 374 -12.09 -11.64 -3.54
CA SER A 374 -10.93 -11.70 -2.65
C SER A 374 -11.33 -12.02 -1.21
N HIS A 375 -12.40 -11.42 -0.70
CA HIS A 375 -12.96 -11.74 0.63
C HIS A 375 -13.40 -13.21 0.73
N LYS A 376 -14.06 -13.74 -0.30
CA LYS A 376 -14.43 -15.17 -0.36
C LYS A 376 -13.20 -16.07 -0.32
N ILE A 377 -12.12 -15.71 -1.04
CA ILE A 377 -10.85 -16.48 -1.05
C ILE A 377 -10.22 -16.44 0.34
N TYR A 378 -10.11 -15.27 0.98
CA TYR A 378 -9.57 -15.18 2.34
C TYR A 378 -10.40 -15.98 3.35
N ALA A 379 -11.72 -16.00 3.23
CA ALA A 379 -12.60 -16.73 4.13
C ALA A 379 -12.59 -18.25 3.90
N SER A 380 -12.33 -18.70 2.68
CA SER A 380 -12.52 -20.09 2.25
C SER A 380 -11.23 -20.92 2.19
N CYS A 381 -10.11 -20.32 1.78
CA CYS A 381 -8.86 -21.04 1.63
C CYS A 381 -8.25 -21.42 2.99
N ASP A 382 -7.45 -22.49 2.99
CA ASP A 382 -6.69 -22.94 4.16
C ASP A 382 -5.35 -22.23 4.23
N ALA A 383 -4.68 -22.06 3.08
CA ALA A 383 -3.41 -21.38 2.95
C ALA A 383 -3.47 -20.25 1.91
N PHE A 384 -2.52 -19.33 1.99
CA PHE A 384 -2.40 -18.19 1.09
C PHE A 384 -0.95 -18.04 0.63
N LEU A 385 -0.69 -18.13 -0.68
CA LEU A 385 0.67 -18.17 -1.22
C LEU A 385 1.12 -16.80 -1.74
N MET A 386 2.27 -16.30 -1.24
CA MET A 386 2.89 -15.05 -1.67
C MET A 386 4.42 -15.23 -1.83
N PRO A 387 4.92 -15.76 -2.95
CA PRO A 387 6.34 -16.00 -3.19
C PRO A 387 7.08 -14.78 -3.75
N SER A 388 6.74 -13.59 -3.33
CA SER A 388 7.18 -12.33 -3.94
C SER A 388 8.70 -12.19 -4.01
N LEU A 389 9.20 -11.68 -5.14
CA LEU A 389 10.61 -11.31 -5.33
C LEU A 389 11.00 -10.17 -4.37
N PHE A 390 10.13 -9.20 -4.22
CA PHE A 390 10.17 -8.19 -3.16
C PHE A 390 8.75 -7.75 -2.83
N GLU A 391 8.51 -7.43 -1.56
CA GLU A 391 7.20 -7.00 -1.07
C GLU A 391 7.38 -5.91 0.00
N PRO A 392 7.28 -4.62 -0.34
CA PRO A 392 7.52 -3.56 0.63
C PRO A 392 6.75 -3.71 1.93
N CYS A 393 5.45 -3.98 1.85
CA CYS A 393 4.60 -4.32 2.99
C CYS A 393 3.81 -5.62 2.74
N GLY A 394 3.02 -5.62 1.66
CA GLY A 394 1.95 -6.59 1.48
C GLY A 394 0.76 -6.28 2.40
N LEU A 395 -0.45 -6.40 1.85
CA LEU A 395 -1.68 -6.31 2.63
C LEU A 395 -2.44 -7.63 2.61
N SER A 396 -2.31 -8.39 1.53
CA SER A 396 -3.05 -9.65 1.35
C SER A 396 -2.71 -10.70 2.42
N GLN A 397 -1.45 -10.78 2.89
CA GLN A 397 -1.10 -11.65 4.01
C GLN A 397 -1.72 -11.18 5.32
N LEU A 398 -1.86 -9.87 5.55
CA LEU A 398 -2.53 -9.34 6.74
C LEU A 398 -4.02 -9.68 6.73
N MET A 399 -4.66 -9.53 5.57
CA MET A 399 -6.04 -9.95 5.35
C MET A 399 -6.20 -11.45 5.54
N SER A 400 -5.30 -12.26 4.96
CA SER A 400 -5.33 -13.72 5.10
C SER A 400 -5.17 -14.16 6.57
N LEU A 401 -4.25 -13.56 7.32
CA LEU A 401 -4.08 -13.78 8.76
C LEU A 401 -5.38 -13.47 9.52
N ARG A 402 -5.99 -12.32 9.23
CA ARG A 402 -7.25 -11.89 9.87
C ARG A 402 -8.39 -12.88 9.64
N TYR A 403 -8.46 -13.49 8.44
CA TYR A 403 -9.46 -14.49 8.08
C TYR A 403 -9.05 -15.93 8.46
N GLY A 404 -7.91 -16.13 9.11
CA GLY A 404 -7.41 -17.45 9.49
C GLY A 404 -7.02 -18.33 8.30
N THR A 405 -6.61 -17.71 7.21
CA THR A 405 -6.00 -18.37 6.06
C THR A 405 -4.50 -18.24 6.17
N VAL A 406 -3.80 -19.37 6.33
CA VAL A 406 -2.41 -19.41 6.79
C VAL A 406 -1.47 -18.97 5.65
N PRO A 407 -0.71 -17.87 5.79
CA PRO A 407 0.20 -17.44 4.74
C PRO A 407 1.41 -18.34 4.59
N ILE A 408 1.79 -18.57 3.33
CA ILE A 408 3.06 -19.20 2.92
C ILE A 408 3.79 -18.15 2.08
N VAL A 409 4.90 -17.63 2.60
CA VAL A 409 5.50 -16.42 2.04
C VAL A 409 7.01 -16.57 1.85
N ARG A 410 7.57 -15.75 0.94
CA ARG A 410 9.01 -15.55 0.93
C ARG A 410 9.40 -14.50 1.99
N GLU A 411 10.54 -14.70 2.66
CA GLU A 411 11.08 -13.78 3.69
C GLU A 411 11.65 -12.51 3.05
N THR A 412 10.78 -11.55 2.71
CA THR A 412 11.17 -10.24 2.17
C THR A 412 10.23 -9.15 2.68
N GLY A 413 10.76 -7.98 2.96
CA GLY A 413 10.03 -6.78 3.37
C GLY A 413 8.96 -7.05 4.43
N GLY A 414 7.74 -6.57 4.18
CA GLY A 414 6.64 -6.73 5.12
C GLY A 414 6.16 -8.17 5.30
N LEU A 415 6.41 -9.07 4.37
CA LEU A 415 6.10 -10.49 4.56
C LEU A 415 6.93 -11.09 5.69
N LYS A 416 8.23 -10.75 5.75
CA LYS A 416 9.13 -11.15 6.83
C LYS A 416 8.73 -10.55 8.18
N ASP A 417 8.25 -9.29 8.18
CA ASP A 417 7.88 -8.59 9.42
C ASP A 417 6.54 -9.07 10.00
N THR A 418 5.66 -9.64 9.19
CA THR A 418 4.27 -9.91 9.58
C THR A 418 3.91 -11.39 9.68
N VAL A 419 4.67 -12.27 9.02
CA VAL A 419 4.44 -13.72 9.04
C VAL A 419 5.55 -14.40 9.84
N GLU A 420 5.19 -14.88 11.02
CA GLU A 420 6.09 -15.65 11.90
C GLU A 420 6.08 -17.11 11.46
N PRO A 421 7.22 -17.69 11.03
CA PRO A 421 7.27 -19.07 10.58
C PRO A 421 6.91 -20.05 11.69
N TYR A 422 6.17 -21.10 11.32
CA TYR A 422 5.80 -22.15 12.26
C TYR A 422 7.03 -22.92 12.76
N ASN A 423 7.18 -22.94 14.09
CA ASN A 423 8.17 -23.76 14.77
C ASN A 423 7.47 -24.96 15.44
N GLU A 424 7.73 -26.16 14.94
CA GLU A 424 7.07 -27.37 15.43
C GLU A 424 7.53 -27.81 16.84
N TYR A 425 8.68 -27.36 17.30
CA TYR A 425 9.21 -27.69 18.64
C TYR A 425 8.61 -26.76 19.69
N GLU A 426 8.57 -25.47 19.41
CA GLU A 426 8.05 -24.44 20.32
C GLU A 426 6.53 -24.25 20.18
N LYS A 427 5.95 -24.78 19.12
CA LYS A 427 4.52 -24.62 18.79
C LYS A 427 4.10 -23.16 18.60
N THR A 428 5.01 -22.33 18.09
CA THR A 428 4.79 -20.91 17.75
C THR A 428 4.56 -20.72 16.24
N GLY A 429 4.36 -19.48 15.81
CA GLY A 429 4.23 -19.11 14.41
C GLY A 429 2.79 -18.91 13.93
N THR A 430 2.66 -18.11 12.87
CA THR A 430 1.38 -17.71 12.26
C THR A 430 1.26 -18.11 10.79
N GLY A 431 2.35 -18.67 10.21
CA GLY A 431 2.41 -19.07 8.81
C GLY A 431 3.64 -19.89 8.51
N PHE A 432 4.03 -19.93 7.25
CA PHE A 432 5.22 -20.63 6.77
C PHE A 432 6.04 -19.69 5.89
N SER A 433 7.37 -19.86 5.90
CA SER A 433 8.23 -19.01 5.10
C SER A 433 9.40 -19.77 4.48
N PHE A 434 9.93 -19.22 3.39
CA PHE A 434 11.16 -19.65 2.74
C PHE A 434 12.04 -18.44 2.44
N MET A 435 13.36 -18.63 2.39
CA MET A 435 14.31 -17.53 2.32
C MET A 435 14.67 -17.15 0.88
N ASN A 436 15.14 -18.13 0.11
CA ASN A 436 15.71 -17.88 -1.21
C ASN A 436 14.61 -17.75 -2.27
N TYR A 437 14.82 -16.89 -3.27
CA TYR A 437 13.95 -16.80 -4.43
C TYR A 437 14.18 -18.04 -5.32
N ASN A 438 13.55 -19.15 -4.94
CA ASN A 438 13.75 -20.46 -5.54
C ASN A 438 12.46 -21.28 -5.54
N ALA A 439 12.08 -21.82 -6.71
CA ALA A 439 10.83 -22.54 -6.91
C ALA A 439 10.72 -23.82 -6.08
N HIS A 440 11.82 -24.59 -5.95
CA HIS A 440 11.81 -25.84 -5.18
C HIS A 440 11.79 -25.56 -3.66
N GLU A 441 12.41 -24.48 -3.18
CA GLU A 441 12.31 -24.08 -1.78
C GLU A 441 10.87 -23.65 -1.43
N MET A 442 10.23 -22.89 -2.33
CA MET A 442 8.81 -22.56 -2.24
C MET A 442 7.95 -23.86 -2.19
N LEU A 443 8.15 -24.78 -3.13
CA LEU A 443 7.40 -26.05 -3.20
C LEU A 443 7.60 -26.88 -1.94
N ALA A 444 8.84 -27.00 -1.44
CA ALA A 444 9.15 -27.72 -0.20
C ALA A 444 8.41 -27.10 1.00
N THR A 445 8.31 -25.75 1.05
CA THR A 445 7.58 -25.05 2.11
C THR A 445 6.07 -25.28 2.00
N VAL A 446 5.52 -25.29 0.80
CA VAL A 446 4.10 -25.63 0.57
C VAL A 446 3.83 -27.08 1.02
N ARG A 447 4.69 -28.03 0.67
CA ARG A 447 4.55 -29.44 1.08
C ARG A 447 4.70 -29.62 2.60
N TYR A 448 5.57 -28.85 3.25
CA TYR A 448 5.65 -28.86 4.71
C TYR A 448 4.35 -28.30 5.35
N ALA A 449 3.80 -27.23 4.81
CA ALA A 449 2.50 -26.73 5.26
C ALA A 449 1.38 -27.76 5.05
N GLU A 450 1.37 -28.45 3.89
CA GLU A 450 0.46 -29.54 3.57
C GLU A 450 0.57 -30.68 4.58
N GLN A 451 1.79 -31.13 4.91
CA GLN A 451 2.04 -32.15 5.92
C GLN A 451 1.46 -31.73 7.28
N ILE A 452 1.69 -30.49 7.74
CA ILE A 452 1.11 -30.02 8.99
C ILE A 452 -0.42 -29.95 8.93
N TYR A 453 -0.98 -29.57 7.78
CA TYR A 453 -2.44 -29.52 7.56
C TYR A 453 -3.09 -30.90 7.69
N TYR A 454 -2.51 -31.94 7.09
CA TYR A 454 -3.07 -33.29 7.10
C TYR A 454 -2.72 -34.08 8.36
N ASP A 455 -1.45 -34.07 8.75
CA ASP A 455 -0.94 -34.98 9.77
C ASP A 455 -1.01 -34.39 11.20
N LYS A 456 -0.97 -33.03 11.32
CA LYS A 456 -0.91 -32.33 12.59
C LYS A 456 -2.05 -31.32 12.75
N LYS A 457 -3.30 -31.73 12.53
CA LYS A 457 -4.47 -30.85 12.50
C LYS A 457 -4.64 -29.96 13.74
N ARG A 458 -4.20 -30.45 14.91
CA ARG A 458 -4.23 -29.63 16.14
C ARG A 458 -3.26 -28.44 16.05
N ASP A 459 -2.06 -28.68 15.54
CA ASP A 459 -1.05 -27.62 15.34
C ASP A 459 -1.51 -26.63 14.27
N TRP A 460 -2.04 -27.12 13.16
CA TRP A 460 -2.65 -26.26 12.14
C TRP A 460 -3.71 -25.31 12.72
N ASN A 461 -4.65 -25.86 13.49
CA ASN A 461 -5.68 -25.05 14.12
C ASN A 461 -5.11 -24.01 15.10
N LYS A 462 -4.00 -24.33 15.77
CA LYS A 462 -3.31 -23.37 16.64
C LYS A 462 -2.58 -22.28 15.86
N ILE A 463 -2.04 -22.60 14.68
CA ILE A 463 -1.49 -21.58 13.76
C ILE A 463 -2.60 -20.61 13.35
N VAL A 464 -3.75 -21.13 12.92
CA VAL A 464 -4.93 -20.32 12.55
C VAL A 464 -5.40 -19.43 13.73
N GLU A 465 -5.52 -19.99 14.94
CA GLU A 465 -5.91 -19.21 16.13
C GLU A 465 -4.93 -18.06 16.40
N ARG A 466 -3.62 -18.30 16.31
CA ARG A 466 -2.60 -17.25 16.49
C ARG A 466 -2.68 -16.20 15.39
N ALA A 467 -2.83 -16.63 14.13
CA ALA A 467 -2.99 -15.75 12.98
C ALA A 467 -4.17 -14.77 13.16
N MET A 468 -5.36 -15.30 13.49
CA MET A 468 -6.56 -14.49 13.69
C MET A 468 -6.48 -13.53 14.89
N ASN A 469 -5.65 -13.85 15.90
CA ASN A 469 -5.45 -13.02 17.09
C ASN A 469 -4.32 -11.99 16.94
N LYS A 470 -3.52 -12.02 15.89
CA LYS A 470 -2.54 -10.94 15.63
C LYS A 470 -3.30 -9.65 15.28
N ASP A 471 -2.85 -8.56 15.87
CA ASP A 471 -3.43 -7.24 15.60
C ASP A 471 -2.60 -6.48 14.57
N PHE A 472 -3.12 -6.40 13.36
CA PHE A 472 -2.63 -5.58 12.26
C PHE A 472 -3.60 -4.46 11.89
N SER A 473 -4.37 -3.97 12.87
CA SER A 473 -5.22 -2.80 12.64
C SER A 473 -4.37 -1.53 12.44
N TRP A 474 -4.94 -0.55 11.76
CA TRP A 474 -4.32 0.76 11.58
C TRP A 474 -3.99 1.46 12.90
N LYS A 475 -4.62 1.08 14.02
CA LYS A 475 -4.36 1.66 15.34
C LYS A 475 -2.89 1.54 15.75
N ASN A 476 -2.26 0.39 15.48
CA ASN A 476 -0.84 0.18 15.78
C ASN A 476 0.07 1.02 14.90
N SER A 477 -0.26 1.12 13.60
CA SER A 477 0.51 1.94 12.65
C SER A 477 0.36 3.42 12.99
N ALA A 478 -0.86 3.89 13.28
CA ALA A 478 -1.14 5.27 13.64
C ALA A 478 -0.32 5.70 14.86
N LYS A 479 -0.23 4.86 15.91
CA LYS A 479 0.59 5.15 17.09
C LYS A 479 2.07 5.36 16.74
N GLN A 480 2.63 4.56 15.85
CA GLN A 480 4.02 4.74 15.41
C GLN A 480 4.21 6.03 14.60
N TYR A 481 3.24 6.43 13.78
CA TYR A 481 3.26 7.72 13.11
C TYR A 481 3.09 8.89 14.09
N GLU A 482 2.26 8.75 15.13
CA GLU A 482 2.15 9.76 16.21
C GLU A 482 3.49 9.96 16.91
N GLU A 483 4.18 8.86 17.28
CA GLU A 483 5.53 8.90 17.88
C GLU A 483 6.53 9.59 16.93
N LEU A 484 6.47 9.30 15.63
CA LEU A 484 7.30 9.95 14.61
C LEU A 484 7.02 11.47 14.57
N TYR A 485 5.75 11.87 14.53
CA TYR A 485 5.37 13.27 14.46
C TYR A 485 5.68 14.04 15.75
N GLU A 486 5.57 13.41 16.91
CA GLU A 486 5.96 14.06 18.20
C GLU A 486 7.49 14.29 18.26
N GLY A 487 8.29 13.47 17.60
CA GLY A 487 9.75 13.60 17.49
C GLY A 487 10.24 14.63 16.47
N MET A 488 9.35 15.37 15.80
CA MET A 488 9.66 16.38 14.79
C MET A 488 9.43 17.81 15.31
#